data_2c9ac0d593a82f08e35d1baa0d5c745b
#
_entry.id   2c9ac0d593a82f08e35d1baa0d5c745b
#
_cell.length_a   1.000
_cell.length_b   1.000
_cell.length_c   1.000
_cell.angle_alpha   90.00
_cell.angle_beta   90.00
_cell.angle_gamma   90.00
#
_symmetry.space_group_name_H-M   'P 1'
#
loop_
_entity.id
_entity.type
_entity.pdbx_description
1 polymer ?
#
loop_
_entity_poly.entity_id
_entity_poly.type
_entity_poly.pdbx_seq_one_letter_code
_entity_poly.pdbx_strand_id
1 'polypeptide(L)'
;MDKINYRLIGIPKNGVTLCQMINHYLQEDTNLHYIAIVREPYERFWSAIKECTYAYKKNKLSEDNREGIFTKTNVADQIKEGIAQIDGTPNDYFKTQKSWLDNYTISTTIKFDADIQKSLKAIFKDHQYQDKIYKLIEKDWNPSIHDKDEEALGILKSTYKDKIEVFYADDFKLWSS
;
A
#
# COMPACT_ATOMS: atom_id res chain seq x y z
N MET A 1 31.41 -13.23 2.26
CA MET A 1 30.20 -12.66 1.63
C MET A 1 29.63 -11.63 2.59
N ASP A 2 29.60 -10.38 2.18
CA ASP A 2 29.04 -9.31 3.00
C ASP A 2 27.53 -9.58 3.16
N LYS A 3 27.06 -9.57 4.41
CA LYS A 3 25.63 -9.73 4.68
C LYS A 3 24.87 -8.54 4.08
N ILE A 4 23.98 -8.82 3.13
CA ILE A 4 23.09 -7.79 2.60
C ILE A 4 21.99 -7.54 3.66
N ASN A 5 21.93 -6.31 4.13
CA ASN A 5 20.91 -5.88 5.08
C ASN A 5 19.76 -5.21 4.35
N TYR A 6 18.55 -5.71 4.56
CA TYR A 6 17.34 -5.23 3.90
C TYR A 6 16.48 -4.37 4.83
N ARG A 7 15.77 -3.41 4.26
CA ARG A 7 14.72 -2.64 4.93
C ARG A 7 13.52 -2.50 4.01
N LEU A 8 12.34 -2.92 4.46
CA LEU A 8 11.11 -2.75 3.70
C LEU A 8 10.51 -1.38 3.99
N ILE A 9 10.14 -0.65 2.94
CA ILE A 9 9.45 0.63 3.06
C ILE A 9 7.95 0.37 3.12
N GLY A 10 7.36 0.70 4.26
CA GLY A 10 5.91 0.59 4.48
C GLY A 10 5.16 1.77 3.87
N ILE A 11 4.51 1.56 2.74
CA ILE A 11 3.62 2.54 2.12
C ILE A 11 2.18 2.22 2.56
N PRO A 12 1.37 3.19 3.00
CA PRO A 12 -0.03 2.97 3.34
C PRO A 12 -0.78 2.24 2.23
N LYS A 13 -1.54 1.21 2.60
CA LYS A 13 -2.31 0.32 1.70
C LYS A 13 -1.49 -0.62 0.81
N ASN A 14 -0.17 -0.71 1.03
CA ASN A 14 0.73 -1.65 0.36
C ASN A 14 1.34 -2.68 1.34
N GLY A 15 0.59 -3.11 2.35
CA GLY A 15 1.10 -4.08 3.34
C GLY A 15 2.03 -3.48 4.40
N VAL A 16 1.79 -2.23 4.81
CA VAL A 16 2.61 -1.53 5.81
C VAL A 16 2.80 -2.32 7.11
N THR A 17 1.76 -3.00 7.58
CA THR A 17 1.83 -3.84 8.79
C THR A 17 2.81 -5.00 8.61
N LEU A 18 2.77 -5.68 7.45
CA LEU A 18 3.71 -6.76 7.12
C LEU A 18 5.14 -6.22 7.07
N CYS A 19 5.37 -5.07 6.42
CA CYS A 19 6.68 -4.41 6.37
C CYS A 19 7.22 -4.12 7.77
N GLN A 20 6.40 -3.56 8.66
CA GLN A 20 6.78 -3.23 10.04
C GLN A 20 7.17 -4.49 10.81
N MET A 21 6.40 -5.57 10.68
CA MET A 21 6.67 -6.82 11.38
C MET A 21 7.92 -7.53 10.87
N ILE A 22 8.15 -7.54 9.56
CA ILE A 22 9.40 -8.09 8.99
C ILE A 22 10.59 -7.24 9.42
N ASN A 23 10.49 -5.90 9.33
CA ASN A 23 11.54 -4.99 9.73
C ASN A 23 11.97 -5.15 11.20
N HIS A 24 11.07 -5.64 12.06
CA HIS A 24 11.43 -5.96 13.46
C HIS A 24 12.51 -7.04 13.56
N TYR A 25 12.62 -7.95 12.58
CA TYR A 25 13.65 -8.98 12.52
C TYR A 25 14.89 -8.58 11.72
N LEU A 26 14.84 -7.43 11.02
CA LEU A 26 15.96 -6.92 10.25
C LEU A 26 16.81 -6.00 11.12
N GLN A 27 18.12 -6.16 11.06
CA GLN A 27 19.04 -5.31 11.83
C GLN A 27 19.08 -3.90 11.25
N GLU A 28 19.20 -2.91 12.12
CA GLU A 28 19.54 -1.55 11.71
C GLU A 28 21.05 -1.49 11.43
N ASP A 29 21.41 -1.30 10.19
CA ASP A 29 22.81 -1.18 9.74
C ASP A 29 22.94 0.02 8.81
N THR A 30 24.18 0.46 8.59
CA THR A 30 24.50 1.63 7.75
C THR A 30 24.37 1.35 6.25
N ASN A 31 24.49 0.09 5.82
CA ASN A 31 24.40 -0.34 4.42
C ASN A 31 23.06 -1.05 4.12
N LEU A 32 21.97 -0.28 4.14
CA LEU A 32 20.63 -0.82 3.94
C LEU A 32 20.26 -0.88 2.45
N HIS A 33 19.77 -2.02 2.02
CA HIS A 33 19.08 -2.21 0.75
C HIS A 33 17.58 -2.01 0.96
N TYR A 34 17.06 -0.89 0.47
CA TYR A 34 15.66 -0.56 0.61
C TYR A 34 14.80 -1.29 -0.41
N ILE A 35 13.78 -1.98 0.07
CA ILE A 35 12.79 -2.70 -0.74
C ILE A 35 11.47 -1.97 -0.63
N ALA A 36 10.91 -1.55 -1.76
CA ALA A 36 9.58 -0.95 -1.83
C ALA A 36 8.55 -2.00 -2.24
N ILE A 37 7.44 -2.08 -1.49
CA ILE A 37 6.26 -2.84 -1.91
C ILE A 37 5.29 -1.85 -2.55
N VAL A 38 5.04 -2.03 -3.85
CA VAL A 38 4.14 -1.16 -4.65
C VAL A 38 2.88 -1.91 -5.03
N ARG A 39 1.79 -1.19 -5.16
CA ARG A 39 0.48 -1.72 -5.52
C ARG A 39 -0.05 -1.02 -6.78
N GLU A 40 -0.86 -1.73 -7.55
CA GLU A 40 -1.57 -1.17 -8.70
C GLU A 40 -2.36 0.07 -8.26
N PRO A 41 -2.22 1.23 -8.93
CA PRO A 41 -2.74 2.50 -8.43
C PRO A 41 -4.27 2.54 -8.22
N TYR A 42 -5.07 1.95 -9.10
CA TYR A 42 -6.52 1.87 -8.92
C TYR A 42 -6.91 1.00 -7.71
N GLU A 43 -6.26 -0.16 -7.55
CA GLU A 43 -6.50 -1.05 -6.41
C GLU A 43 -6.09 -0.39 -5.09
N ARG A 44 -4.97 0.35 -5.10
CA ARG A 44 -4.50 1.09 -3.94
C ARG A 44 -5.48 2.20 -3.57
N PHE A 45 -5.93 2.98 -4.56
CA PHE A 45 -6.91 4.05 -4.37
C PHE A 45 -8.22 3.53 -3.76
N TRP A 46 -8.76 2.45 -4.32
CA TRP A 46 -9.96 1.80 -3.77
C TRP A 46 -9.72 1.26 -2.34
N SER A 47 -8.56 0.69 -2.07
CA SER A 47 -8.20 0.26 -0.72
C SER A 47 -8.11 1.41 0.29
N ALA A 48 -7.69 2.60 -0.14
CA ALA A 48 -7.70 3.81 0.69
C ALA A 48 -9.13 4.25 1.03
N ILE A 49 -10.03 4.23 0.05
CA ILE A 49 -11.46 4.53 0.24
C ILE A 49 -12.07 3.57 1.27
N LYS A 50 -11.85 2.25 1.12
CA LYS A 50 -12.36 1.24 2.06
C LYS A 50 -11.87 1.49 3.49
N GLU A 51 -10.61 1.85 3.66
CA GLU A 51 -10.06 2.15 4.99
C GLU A 51 -10.73 3.35 5.64
N CYS A 52 -10.89 4.45 4.92
CA CYS A 52 -11.57 5.65 5.41
C CYS A 52 -13.02 5.35 5.80
N THR A 53 -13.72 4.54 4.99
CA THR A 53 -15.10 4.10 5.29
C THR A 53 -15.16 3.17 6.51
N TYR A 54 -14.20 2.26 6.65
CA TYR A 54 -14.14 1.33 7.78
C TYR A 54 -13.83 2.03 9.09
N ALA A 55 -12.91 2.99 9.08
CA ALA A 55 -12.56 3.78 10.25
C ALA A 55 -13.77 4.54 10.79
N TYR A 56 -14.63 5.07 9.92
CA TYR A 56 -15.89 5.69 10.29
C TYR A 56 -16.86 4.72 10.98
N LYS A 57 -17.12 3.55 10.35
CA LYS A 57 -18.08 2.55 10.88
C LYS A 57 -17.69 2.01 12.26
N LYS A 58 -16.43 2.00 12.60
CA LYS A 58 -15.92 1.46 13.87
C LYS A 58 -15.78 2.50 14.99
N ASN A 59 -16.17 3.76 14.77
CA ASN A 59 -15.99 4.86 15.75
C ASN A 59 -14.55 4.92 16.32
N LYS A 60 -13.57 4.54 15.50
CA LYS A 60 -12.16 4.49 15.94
C LYS A 60 -11.48 5.85 15.97
N LEU A 61 -12.13 6.89 15.44
CA LEU A 61 -11.59 8.23 15.40
C LEU A 61 -12.43 9.15 16.31
N SER A 62 -11.75 9.93 17.15
CA SER A 62 -12.37 11.00 17.92
C SER A 62 -12.99 12.04 16.96
N GLU A 63 -13.95 12.83 17.46
CA GLU A 63 -14.62 13.86 16.66
C GLU A 63 -13.64 14.86 16.02
N ASP A 64 -12.49 15.09 16.67
CA ASP A 64 -11.44 16.00 16.19
C ASP A 64 -10.61 15.47 15.02
N ASN A 65 -10.70 14.17 14.71
CA ASN A 65 -9.94 13.52 13.60
C ASN A 65 -10.84 13.14 12.42
N ARG A 66 -11.95 13.88 12.19
CA ARG A 66 -12.92 13.55 11.13
C ARG A 66 -12.49 13.97 9.72
N GLU A 67 -11.41 14.70 9.56
CA GLU A 67 -10.89 15.02 8.23
C GLU A 67 -10.50 13.74 7.48
N GLY A 68 -11.19 13.48 6.38
CA GLY A 68 -10.95 12.30 5.51
C GLY A 68 -11.74 11.05 5.86
N ILE A 69 -12.78 11.13 6.70
CA ILE A 69 -13.69 10.02 6.98
C ILE A 69 -14.84 10.01 5.97
N PHE A 70 -15.03 8.87 5.32
CA PHE A 70 -16.10 8.69 4.36
C PHE A 70 -17.37 8.17 5.03
N THR A 71 -18.47 8.91 4.85
CA THR A 71 -19.76 8.61 5.48
C THR A 71 -20.73 7.88 4.54
N LYS A 72 -20.45 7.86 3.26
CA LYS A 72 -21.33 7.27 2.24
C LYS A 72 -21.32 5.75 2.31
N THR A 73 -22.43 5.14 1.92
CA THR A 73 -22.63 3.68 1.99
C THR A 73 -22.59 3.01 0.62
N ASN A 74 -22.89 3.74 -0.46
CA ASN A 74 -22.81 3.20 -1.80
C ASN A 74 -21.44 3.46 -2.44
N VAL A 75 -21.02 2.57 -3.32
CA VAL A 75 -19.70 2.57 -3.96
C VAL A 75 -19.44 3.85 -4.75
N ALA A 76 -20.41 4.31 -5.54
CA ALA A 76 -20.21 5.48 -6.40
C ALA A 76 -19.98 6.77 -5.59
N ASP A 77 -20.71 6.96 -4.48
CA ASP A 77 -20.52 8.13 -3.63
C ASP A 77 -19.24 8.05 -2.81
N GLN A 78 -18.82 6.84 -2.36
CA GLN A 78 -17.52 6.63 -1.73
C GLN A 78 -16.38 6.99 -2.69
N ILE A 79 -16.49 6.62 -3.96
CA ILE A 79 -15.51 7.00 -4.99
C ILE A 79 -15.47 8.52 -5.17
N LYS A 80 -16.60 9.21 -5.20
CA LYS A 80 -16.64 10.70 -5.29
C LYS A 80 -15.93 11.36 -4.10
N GLU A 81 -16.14 10.84 -2.88
CA GLU A 81 -15.40 11.31 -1.69
C GLU A 81 -13.89 11.08 -1.83
N GLY A 82 -13.47 9.92 -2.35
CA GLY A 82 -12.06 9.64 -2.64
C GLY A 82 -11.47 10.56 -3.70
N ILE A 83 -12.21 10.82 -4.78
CA ILE A 83 -11.80 11.75 -5.82
C ILE A 83 -11.63 13.18 -5.27
N ALA A 84 -12.49 13.61 -4.35
CA ALA A 84 -12.34 14.91 -3.70
C ALA A 84 -11.04 15.02 -2.88
N GLN A 85 -10.50 13.92 -2.36
CA GLN A 85 -9.20 13.92 -1.69
C GLN A 85 -8.04 14.27 -2.63
N ILE A 86 -8.04 13.74 -3.87
CA ILE A 86 -6.99 14.04 -4.85
C ILE A 86 -7.17 15.40 -5.54
N ASP A 87 -8.36 16.00 -5.47
CA ASP A 87 -8.61 17.38 -5.94
C ASP A 87 -8.16 18.45 -4.94
N GLY A 88 -8.02 18.07 -3.68
CA GLY A 88 -7.63 18.94 -2.57
C GLY A 88 -6.26 18.60 -2.00
N THR A 89 -6.17 18.60 -0.68
CA THR A 89 -4.98 18.11 0.04
C THR A 89 -5.18 16.66 0.44
N PRO A 90 -4.55 15.71 -0.26
CA PRO A 90 -4.77 14.29 0.01
C PRO A 90 -4.24 13.92 1.40
N ASN A 91 -5.03 13.16 2.16
CA ASN A 91 -4.52 12.55 3.38
C ASN A 91 -3.49 11.43 3.03
N ASP A 92 -2.81 10.90 4.04
CA ASP A 92 -1.71 9.95 3.85
C ASP A 92 -2.08 8.69 3.06
N TYR A 93 -3.34 8.25 3.09
CA TYR A 93 -3.78 7.09 2.32
C TYR A 93 -3.86 7.36 0.81
N PHE A 94 -4.11 8.61 0.41
CA PHE A 94 -4.27 9.02 -0.98
C PHE A 94 -3.01 9.65 -1.59
N LYS A 95 -1.97 9.96 -0.81
CA LYS A 95 -0.68 10.40 -1.34
C LYS A 95 -0.10 9.38 -2.32
N THR A 96 0.65 9.84 -3.32
CA THR A 96 1.30 8.95 -4.30
C THR A 96 2.29 8.01 -3.60
N GLN A 97 2.47 6.81 -4.12
CA GLN A 97 3.50 5.87 -3.63
C GLN A 97 4.89 6.49 -3.82
N LYS A 98 5.09 7.17 -4.95
CA LYS A 98 6.35 7.86 -5.26
C LYS A 98 6.72 8.84 -4.15
N SER A 99 5.79 9.65 -3.62
CA SER A 99 6.07 10.61 -2.55
C SER A 99 6.57 9.97 -1.24
N TRP A 100 6.17 8.72 -0.97
CA TRP A 100 6.67 7.95 0.18
C TRP A 100 8.08 7.41 -0.04
N LEU A 101 8.51 7.29 -1.31
CA LEU A 101 9.80 6.72 -1.70
C LEU A 101 10.87 7.78 -1.98
N ASP A 102 10.51 9.06 -2.07
CA ASP A 102 11.42 10.14 -2.49
C ASP A 102 12.67 10.30 -1.64
N ASN A 103 12.61 9.91 -0.37
CA ASN A 103 13.74 9.99 0.56
C ASN A 103 14.62 8.72 0.59
N TYR A 104 14.35 7.74 -0.28
CA TYR A 104 15.04 6.45 -0.25
C TYR A 104 15.63 6.11 -1.62
N THR A 105 16.83 5.52 -1.62
CA THR A 105 17.39 4.87 -2.82
C THR A 105 16.90 3.43 -2.85
N ILE A 106 15.85 3.18 -3.64
CA ILE A 106 15.21 1.88 -3.72
C ILE A 106 16.09 0.91 -4.51
N SER A 107 16.47 -0.20 -3.88
CA SER A 107 17.26 -1.27 -4.50
C SER A 107 16.39 -2.28 -5.25
N THR A 108 15.18 -2.52 -4.75
CA THR A 108 14.27 -3.52 -5.33
C THR A 108 12.81 -3.09 -5.12
N THR A 109 12.00 -3.27 -6.15
CA THR A 109 10.56 -3.08 -6.09
C THR A 109 9.85 -4.43 -6.16
N ILE A 110 8.86 -4.65 -5.28
CA ILE A 110 8.01 -5.85 -5.25
C ILE A 110 6.57 -5.41 -5.49
N LYS A 111 5.88 -6.11 -6.39
CA LYS A 111 4.45 -5.88 -6.64
C LYS A 111 3.60 -6.53 -5.54
N PHE A 112 2.64 -5.75 -5.03
CA PHE A 112 1.64 -6.24 -4.09
C PHE A 112 0.50 -6.90 -4.88
N ASP A 113 0.74 -8.12 -5.34
CA ASP A 113 -0.15 -8.95 -6.14
C ASP A 113 -0.21 -10.39 -5.62
N ALA A 114 -0.72 -11.31 -6.43
CA ALA A 114 -0.83 -12.72 -6.06
C ALA A 114 0.53 -13.40 -5.79
N ASP A 115 1.62 -12.88 -6.35
CA ASP A 115 2.97 -13.43 -6.22
C ASP A 115 3.79 -12.79 -5.09
N ILE A 116 3.23 -11.85 -4.32
CA ILE A 116 3.96 -11.12 -3.27
C ILE A 116 4.64 -12.04 -2.26
N GLN A 117 3.96 -13.11 -1.83
CA GLN A 117 4.52 -14.06 -0.87
C GLN A 117 5.75 -14.77 -1.44
N LYS A 118 5.69 -15.18 -2.71
CA LYS A 118 6.79 -15.82 -3.42
C LYS A 118 7.98 -14.87 -3.55
N SER A 119 7.74 -13.63 -3.94
CA SER A 119 8.77 -12.60 -4.11
C SER A 119 9.48 -12.28 -2.80
N LEU A 120 8.72 -12.09 -1.70
CA LEU A 120 9.29 -11.86 -0.37
C LEU A 120 10.09 -13.05 0.14
N LYS A 121 9.57 -14.29 -0.04
CA LYS A 121 10.30 -15.50 0.35
C LYS A 121 11.62 -15.66 -0.41
N ALA A 122 11.66 -15.30 -1.69
CA ALA A 122 12.90 -15.36 -2.48
C ALA A 122 13.98 -14.41 -1.93
N ILE A 123 13.60 -13.22 -1.49
CA ILE A 123 14.54 -12.24 -0.91
C ILE A 123 15.10 -12.72 0.43
N PHE A 124 14.27 -13.31 1.28
CA PHE A 124 14.67 -13.73 2.63
C PHE A 124 15.10 -15.19 2.74
N LYS A 125 15.36 -15.87 1.61
CA LYS A 125 15.67 -17.30 1.55
C LYS A 125 16.84 -17.72 2.44
N ASP A 126 17.90 -16.91 2.52
CA ASP A 126 19.11 -17.23 3.28
C ASP A 126 19.28 -16.32 4.52
N HIS A 127 18.21 -15.65 4.94
CA HIS A 127 18.25 -14.75 6.08
C HIS A 127 18.25 -15.55 7.40
N GLN A 128 19.02 -15.10 8.40
CA GLN A 128 19.12 -15.77 9.71
C GLN A 128 17.79 -15.96 10.46
N TYR A 129 16.77 -15.14 10.15
CA TYR A 129 15.41 -15.24 10.71
C TYR A 129 14.38 -15.71 9.67
N GLN A 130 14.83 -16.43 8.63
CA GLN A 130 14.00 -16.91 7.52
C GLN A 130 12.69 -17.55 8.00
N ASP A 131 12.74 -18.49 8.92
CA ASP A 131 11.54 -19.21 9.39
C ASP A 131 10.51 -18.30 10.05
N LYS A 132 10.98 -17.29 10.82
CA LYS A 132 10.09 -16.31 11.46
C LYS A 132 9.47 -15.38 10.42
N ILE A 133 10.28 -14.90 9.48
CA ILE A 133 9.83 -14.03 8.38
C ILE A 133 8.83 -14.77 7.48
N TYR A 134 9.09 -16.04 7.14
CA TYR A 134 8.18 -16.85 6.34
C TYR A 134 6.82 -17.05 7.01
N LYS A 135 6.79 -17.31 8.32
CA LYS A 135 5.52 -17.38 9.08
C LYS A 135 4.73 -16.08 9.04
N LEU A 136 5.42 -14.91 9.02
CA LEU A 136 4.76 -13.63 8.84
C LEU A 136 4.21 -13.47 7.43
N ILE A 137 4.98 -13.83 6.41
CA ILE A 137 4.57 -13.73 4.99
C ILE A 137 3.36 -14.62 4.69
N GLU A 138 3.29 -15.81 5.30
CA GLU A 138 2.21 -16.78 5.11
C GLU A 138 0.91 -16.38 5.83
N LYS A 139 1.00 -15.51 6.83
CA LYS A 139 -0.18 -15.05 7.56
C LYS A 139 -0.93 -14.00 6.73
N ASP A 140 -2.22 -14.19 6.58
CA ASP A 140 -3.09 -13.19 5.94
C ASP A 140 -3.25 -11.97 6.87
N TRP A 141 -2.47 -10.93 6.60
CA TRP A 141 -2.48 -9.67 7.37
C TRP A 141 -3.47 -8.65 6.83
N ASN A 142 -3.91 -8.83 5.60
CA ASN A 142 -4.80 -7.87 4.95
C ASN A 142 -5.81 -8.60 4.05
N PRO A 143 -6.97 -9.00 4.60
CA PRO A 143 -8.02 -9.66 3.84
C PRO A 143 -8.50 -8.86 2.62
N SER A 144 -8.22 -7.56 2.56
CA SER A 144 -8.56 -6.73 1.40
C SER A 144 -7.76 -7.04 0.14
N ILE A 145 -6.70 -7.87 0.21
CA ILE A 145 -5.96 -8.34 -0.98
C ILE A 145 -6.87 -9.21 -1.87
N HIS A 146 -7.73 -10.01 -1.25
CA HIS A 146 -8.56 -10.99 -1.92
C HIS A 146 -9.93 -10.45 -2.35
N ASP A 147 -10.30 -9.28 -1.83
CA ASP A 147 -11.58 -8.64 -2.11
C ASP A 147 -11.39 -7.58 -3.21
N LYS A 148 -11.27 -8.05 -4.46
CA LYS A 148 -11.31 -7.18 -5.64
C LYS A 148 -12.75 -6.77 -5.85
N ASP A 149 -13.05 -5.52 -5.56
CA ASP A 149 -14.34 -4.93 -5.84
C ASP A 149 -14.37 -4.53 -7.32
N GLU A 150 -14.81 -5.45 -8.17
CA GLU A 150 -14.86 -5.27 -9.62
C GLU A 150 -15.75 -4.09 -10.04
N GLU A 151 -16.85 -3.84 -9.33
CA GLU A 151 -17.73 -2.70 -9.58
C GLU A 151 -16.98 -1.39 -9.38
N ALA A 152 -16.30 -1.24 -8.23
CA ALA A 152 -15.55 -0.03 -7.91
C ALA A 152 -14.41 0.21 -8.90
N LEU A 153 -13.64 -0.82 -9.21
CA LEU A 153 -12.57 -0.73 -10.20
C LEU A 153 -13.10 -0.43 -11.59
N GLY A 154 -14.25 -0.97 -11.95
CA GLY A 154 -14.96 -0.64 -13.20
C GLY A 154 -15.32 0.85 -13.29
N ILE A 155 -15.91 1.42 -12.23
CA ILE A 155 -16.26 2.85 -12.16
C ILE A 155 -14.99 3.71 -12.23
N LEU A 156 -13.96 3.37 -11.46
CA LEU A 156 -12.70 4.12 -11.44
C LEU A 156 -12.05 4.17 -12.82
N LYS A 157 -11.97 3.02 -13.50
CA LYS A 157 -11.33 2.90 -14.82
C LYS A 157 -12.16 3.46 -15.97
N SER A 158 -13.48 3.58 -15.84
CA SER A 158 -14.35 4.12 -16.88
C SER A 158 -14.66 5.61 -16.69
N THR A 159 -14.97 6.03 -15.46
CA THR A 159 -15.48 7.39 -15.18
C THR A 159 -14.38 8.34 -14.72
N TYR A 160 -13.39 7.85 -13.97
CA TYR A 160 -12.36 8.67 -13.34
C TYR A 160 -10.94 8.38 -13.83
N LYS A 161 -10.81 7.65 -14.93
CA LYS A 161 -9.54 7.22 -15.51
C LYS A 161 -8.53 8.36 -15.61
N ASP A 162 -8.86 9.38 -16.37
CA ASP A 162 -7.93 10.47 -16.69
C ASP A 162 -7.44 11.17 -15.42
N LYS A 163 -8.35 11.40 -14.46
CA LYS A 163 -8.01 12.04 -13.20
C LYS A 163 -7.04 11.21 -12.36
N ILE A 164 -7.30 9.91 -12.24
CA ILE A 164 -6.46 9.00 -11.47
C ILE A 164 -5.11 8.79 -12.15
N GLU A 165 -5.09 8.59 -13.46
CA GLU A 165 -3.84 8.41 -14.23
C GLU A 165 -2.96 9.65 -14.22
N VAL A 166 -3.54 10.85 -14.24
CA VAL A 166 -2.78 12.11 -14.10
C VAL A 166 -2.21 12.25 -12.70
N PHE A 167 -3.03 12.06 -11.66
CA PHE A 167 -2.58 12.24 -10.28
C PHE A 167 -1.53 11.19 -9.85
N TYR A 168 -1.72 9.93 -10.25
CA TYR A 168 -0.81 8.82 -9.92
C TYR A 168 0.13 8.44 -11.07
N ALA A 169 0.45 9.35 -12.00
CA ALA A 169 1.24 9.04 -13.20
C ALA A 169 2.59 8.36 -12.88
N ASP A 170 3.28 8.82 -11.84
CA ASP A 170 4.55 8.21 -11.42
C ASP A 170 4.36 6.87 -10.70
N ASP A 171 3.23 6.66 -10.03
CA ASP A 171 2.89 5.37 -9.43
C ASP A 171 2.61 4.32 -10.51
N PHE A 172 1.97 4.70 -11.64
CA PHE A 172 1.78 3.81 -12.78
C PHE A 172 3.11 3.42 -13.43
N LYS A 173 4.05 4.35 -13.57
CA LYS A 173 5.41 4.04 -14.04
C LYS A 173 6.12 3.08 -13.10
N LEU A 174 6.04 3.35 -11.79
CA LEU A 174 6.64 2.52 -10.75
C LEU A 174 6.05 1.10 -10.73
N TRP A 175 4.75 0.96 -10.97
CA TRP A 175 4.07 -0.33 -11.08
C TRP A 175 4.44 -1.09 -12.35
N SER A 176 4.70 -0.38 -13.45
CA SER A 176 5.02 -0.97 -14.76
C SER A 176 6.48 -1.37 -14.90
N SER A 177 7.37 -0.87 -14.03
CA SER A 177 8.78 -1.23 -14.00
C SER A 177 9.00 -2.61 -13.37
#